data_25829213c449dc5089a1d1b4763678d3
#
_entry.id   25829213c449dc5089a1d1b4763678d3
#
_cell.length_a   1.000
_cell.length_b   1.000
_cell.length_c   1.000
_cell.angle_alpha   90.00
_cell.angle_beta   90.00
_cell.angle_gamma   90.00
#
_symmetry.space_group_name_H-M   'P 1'
#
loop_
_entity.id
_entity.type
_entity.pdbx_description
1 polymer ?
#
loop_
_entity_poly.entity_id
_entity_poly.type
_entity_poly.pdbx_seq_one_letter_code
_entity_poly.pdbx_strand_id
1 'polypeptide(L)'
;MTPQVIDFSFWNEMWKQSYYDREKGIRANPLLEYWDKRANDFSLMRKSNDYDFGRKVYAALSSILTADSSMLDIGAGPGSFTIPFAQHIKSVTAIEPSKGMVAVLKENAKELNVENINIIEELVQDLPQDGSPDFQFDLVAISLVLWMFSDVWPRILQMEQYSKGYCAIVASIPDWKNPREASKSDVQEFQILYNMLLSQGRSPNVSIIDYRCERTVEDEIECRKIIYEQYYGDLTPAAEEQIKK
;
A
#
# COMPACT_ATOMS: atom_id res chain seq x y z
N MET A 1 -9.72 39.54 7.98
CA MET A 1 -9.27 38.28 8.60
C MET A 1 -8.29 37.65 7.62
N THR A 2 -7.03 37.55 7.97
CA THR A 2 -6.05 36.77 7.23
C THR A 2 -6.51 35.31 7.29
N PRO A 3 -6.62 34.57 6.17
CA PRO A 3 -6.96 33.15 6.22
C PRO A 3 -5.92 32.48 7.11
N GLN A 4 -6.38 31.74 8.11
CA GLN A 4 -5.50 30.95 8.95
C GLN A 4 -4.94 29.84 8.03
N VAL A 5 -3.67 29.94 7.68
CA VAL A 5 -2.98 28.89 6.91
C VAL A 5 -2.93 27.69 7.82
N ILE A 6 -3.66 26.64 7.48
CA ILE A 6 -3.58 25.35 8.18
C ILE A 6 -2.21 24.77 7.82
N ASP A 7 -1.34 24.77 8.83
CA ASP A 7 0.06 24.41 8.66
C ASP A 7 0.30 22.88 8.74
N PHE A 8 1.54 22.48 8.55
CA PHE A 8 1.98 21.10 8.62
C PHE A 8 1.62 20.42 9.95
N SER A 9 1.76 21.12 11.07
CA SER A 9 1.55 20.53 12.41
C SER A 9 0.11 20.06 12.57
N PHE A 10 -0.86 20.81 12.05
CA PHE A 10 -2.26 20.42 12.04
C PHE A 10 -2.48 19.11 11.27
N TRP A 11 -1.94 19.02 10.04
CA TRP A 11 -2.15 17.83 9.21
C TRP A 11 -1.42 16.61 9.77
N ASN A 12 -0.24 16.80 10.36
CA ASN A 12 0.52 15.73 11.01
C ASN A 12 -0.21 15.18 12.24
N GLU A 13 -0.79 16.05 13.06
CA GLU A 13 -1.62 15.61 14.20
C GLU A 13 -2.90 14.90 13.74
N MET A 14 -3.55 15.38 12.68
CA MET A 14 -4.72 14.72 12.09
C MET A 14 -4.38 13.31 11.59
N TRP A 15 -3.20 13.11 10.99
CA TRP A 15 -2.72 11.79 10.59
C TRP A 15 -2.54 10.87 11.78
N LYS A 16 -1.83 11.31 12.81
CA LYS A 16 -1.61 10.55 14.04
C LYS A 16 -2.93 10.16 14.71
N GLN A 17 -3.87 11.09 14.78
CA GLN A 17 -5.19 10.81 15.33
C GLN A 17 -5.93 9.75 14.52
N SER A 18 -5.92 9.84 13.19
CA SER A 18 -6.51 8.82 12.31
C SER A 18 -5.88 7.44 12.50
N TYR A 19 -4.55 7.37 12.67
CA TYR A 19 -3.84 6.14 13.00
C TYR A 19 -4.31 5.54 14.33
N TYR A 20 -4.30 6.31 15.41
CA TYR A 20 -4.69 5.83 16.73
C TYR A 20 -6.16 5.42 16.81
N ASP A 21 -7.04 6.07 16.08
CA ASP A 21 -8.45 5.69 16.04
C ASP A 21 -8.68 4.35 15.35
N ARG A 22 -7.84 4.00 14.38
CA ARG A 22 -7.83 2.66 13.77
C ARG A 22 -7.24 1.61 14.72
N GLU A 23 -6.11 1.90 15.38
CA GLU A 23 -5.48 0.95 16.31
C GLU A 23 -6.40 0.52 17.45
N LYS A 24 -7.28 1.40 17.92
CA LYS A 24 -8.27 1.05 18.97
C LYS A 24 -9.21 -0.09 18.56
N GLY A 25 -9.36 -0.33 17.25
CA GLY A 25 -10.15 -1.44 16.71
C GLY A 25 -9.36 -2.75 16.56
N ILE A 26 -8.02 -2.71 16.52
CA ILE A 26 -7.18 -3.89 16.27
C ILE A 26 -6.82 -4.54 17.59
N ARG A 27 -7.35 -5.74 17.88
CA ARG A 27 -7.25 -6.35 19.21
C ARG A 27 -6.24 -7.46 19.40
N ALA A 28 -5.90 -8.22 18.37
CA ALA A 28 -5.45 -9.57 18.66
C ALA A 28 -4.04 -9.94 18.24
N ASN A 29 -3.61 -9.67 17.02
CA ASN A 29 -2.37 -10.27 16.50
C ASN A 29 -1.37 -9.23 16.02
N PRO A 30 -0.06 -9.53 16.12
CA PRO A 30 0.96 -8.72 15.45
C PRO A 30 0.61 -8.52 13.98
N LEU A 31 0.81 -7.30 13.49
CA LEU A 31 0.42 -6.94 12.11
C LEU A 31 1.08 -7.84 11.05
N LEU A 32 2.32 -8.30 11.28
CA LEU A 32 3.00 -9.20 10.36
C LEU A 32 2.31 -10.57 10.26
N GLU A 33 1.88 -11.16 11.39
CA GLU A 33 1.14 -12.43 11.37
C GLU A 33 -0.19 -12.32 10.62
N TYR A 34 -0.87 -11.19 10.76
CA TYR A 34 -2.08 -10.92 9.98
C TYR A 34 -1.80 -10.94 8.49
N TRP A 35 -0.73 -10.27 8.04
CA TRP A 35 -0.36 -10.25 6.62
C TRP A 35 0.15 -11.59 6.11
N ASP A 36 0.85 -12.36 6.93
CA ASP A 36 1.23 -13.75 6.60
C ASP A 36 -0.02 -14.60 6.30
N LYS A 37 -1.05 -14.51 7.13
CA LYS A 37 -2.33 -15.22 6.92
C LYS A 37 -3.06 -14.74 5.67
N ARG A 38 -2.98 -13.45 5.33
CA ARG A 38 -3.65 -12.83 4.20
C ARG A 38 -2.95 -13.03 2.85
N ALA A 39 -1.72 -13.57 2.84
CA ALA A 39 -0.89 -13.61 1.64
C ALA A 39 -1.56 -14.29 0.45
N ASN A 40 -2.08 -15.50 0.66
CA ASN A 40 -2.74 -16.27 -0.40
C ASN A 40 -4.04 -15.61 -0.89
N ASP A 41 -4.91 -15.19 0.02
CA ASP A 41 -6.16 -14.50 -0.30
C ASP A 41 -5.89 -13.21 -1.11
N PHE A 42 -4.93 -12.41 -0.65
CA PHE A 42 -4.59 -11.17 -1.33
C PHE A 42 -4.01 -11.41 -2.73
N SER A 43 -3.21 -12.46 -2.89
CA SER A 43 -2.65 -12.87 -4.18
C SER A 43 -3.75 -13.35 -5.13
N LEU A 44 -4.63 -14.24 -4.69
CA LEU A 44 -5.74 -14.75 -5.51
C LEU A 44 -6.61 -13.61 -6.04
N MET A 45 -6.97 -12.66 -5.19
CA MET A 45 -7.73 -11.48 -5.61
C MET A 45 -7.01 -10.70 -6.71
N ARG A 46 -5.69 -10.56 -6.67
CA ARG A 46 -4.92 -9.84 -7.69
C ARG A 46 -4.79 -10.64 -8.98
N LYS A 47 -4.53 -11.92 -8.88
CA LYS A 47 -4.43 -12.84 -10.02
C LYS A 47 -5.76 -12.98 -10.75
N SER A 48 -6.87 -13.18 -10.05
CA SER A 48 -8.21 -13.31 -10.65
C SER A 48 -8.65 -12.04 -11.41
N ASN A 49 -8.10 -10.89 -11.05
CA ASN A 49 -8.32 -9.63 -11.74
C ASN A 49 -7.16 -9.25 -12.67
N ASP A 50 -6.30 -10.21 -13.03
CA ASP A 50 -5.18 -10.05 -13.96
C ASP A 50 -4.30 -8.83 -13.63
N TYR A 51 -4.01 -8.62 -12.35
CA TYR A 51 -3.24 -7.48 -11.84
C TYR A 51 -3.74 -6.10 -12.33
N ASP A 52 -5.03 -5.95 -12.62
CA ASP A 52 -5.64 -4.73 -13.17
C ASP A 52 -5.23 -3.45 -12.42
N PHE A 53 -5.17 -3.55 -11.08
CA PHE A 53 -4.68 -2.45 -10.23
C PHE A 53 -3.27 -2.01 -10.62
N GLY A 54 -2.29 -2.89 -10.55
CA GLY A 54 -0.89 -2.57 -10.81
C GLY A 54 -0.65 -2.12 -12.24
N ARG A 55 -1.32 -2.74 -13.22
CA ARG A 55 -1.23 -2.34 -14.63
C ARG A 55 -1.76 -0.94 -14.89
N LYS A 56 -2.86 -0.57 -14.27
CA LYS A 56 -3.43 0.77 -14.42
C LYS A 56 -2.59 1.84 -13.73
N VAL A 57 -2.00 1.52 -12.57
CA VAL A 57 -1.04 2.44 -11.93
C VAL A 57 0.22 2.59 -12.78
N TYR A 58 0.75 1.48 -13.32
CA TYR A 58 1.85 1.57 -14.27
C TYR A 58 1.51 2.46 -15.48
N ALA A 59 0.35 2.25 -16.09
CA ALA A 59 -0.09 3.06 -17.24
C ALA A 59 -0.16 4.56 -16.89
N ALA A 60 -0.61 4.91 -15.68
CA ALA A 60 -0.67 6.30 -15.23
C ALA A 60 0.73 6.92 -15.01
N LEU A 61 1.75 6.11 -14.70
CA LEU A 61 3.12 6.53 -14.44
C LEU A 61 4.07 6.28 -15.63
N SER A 62 3.60 5.63 -16.69
CA SER A 62 4.46 5.19 -17.81
C SER A 62 5.18 6.33 -18.52
N SER A 63 4.62 7.55 -18.51
CA SER A 63 5.24 8.72 -19.14
C SER A 63 6.51 9.22 -18.44
N ILE A 64 6.72 8.82 -17.18
CA ILE A 64 7.90 9.20 -16.39
C ILE A 64 8.91 8.06 -16.25
N LEU A 65 8.66 6.92 -16.87
CA LEU A 65 9.48 5.71 -16.81
C LEU A 65 9.99 5.33 -18.19
N THR A 66 11.12 4.64 -18.23
CA THR A 66 11.71 4.03 -19.42
C THR A 66 12.02 2.56 -19.15
N ALA A 67 12.37 1.80 -20.18
CA ALA A 67 12.81 0.41 -20.01
C ALA A 67 14.08 0.28 -19.15
N ASP A 68 14.88 1.35 -19.02
CA ASP A 68 16.09 1.37 -18.19
C ASP A 68 15.82 1.83 -16.75
N SER A 69 14.59 2.21 -16.40
CA SER A 69 14.24 2.70 -15.08
C SER A 69 14.35 1.62 -14.01
N SER A 70 14.73 2.05 -12.81
CA SER A 70 14.73 1.27 -11.57
C SER A 70 13.63 1.76 -10.62
N MET A 71 13.01 0.85 -9.89
CA MET A 71 11.95 1.19 -8.94
C MET A 71 12.18 0.54 -7.58
N LEU A 72 11.85 1.27 -6.52
CA LEU A 72 11.67 0.76 -5.18
C LEU A 72 10.17 0.69 -4.85
N ASP A 73 9.68 -0.49 -4.46
CA ASP A 73 8.31 -0.73 -4.02
C ASP A 73 8.29 -1.02 -2.52
N ILE A 74 7.73 -0.12 -1.72
CA ILE A 74 7.70 -0.22 -0.26
C ILE A 74 6.37 -0.86 0.17
N GLY A 75 6.46 -2.05 0.80
CA GLY A 75 5.30 -2.86 1.16
C GLY A 75 4.72 -3.58 -0.06
N ALA A 76 5.57 -4.31 -0.75
CA ALA A 76 5.26 -4.95 -2.03
C ALA A 76 4.12 -5.99 -1.97
N GLY A 77 3.89 -6.56 -0.77
CA GLY A 77 2.90 -7.61 -0.59
C GLY A 77 3.14 -8.80 -1.52
N PRO A 78 2.08 -9.39 -2.10
CA PRO A 78 2.21 -10.51 -3.04
C PRO A 78 2.61 -10.09 -4.46
N GLY A 79 3.08 -8.85 -4.65
CA GLY A 79 3.52 -8.33 -5.94
C GLY A 79 2.45 -7.66 -6.79
N SER A 80 1.35 -7.24 -6.17
CA SER A 80 0.21 -6.61 -6.87
C SER A 80 0.60 -5.39 -7.71
N PHE A 81 1.62 -4.68 -7.27
CA PHE A 81 2.18 -3.50 -7.89
C PHE A 81 3.55 -3.82 -8.53
N THR A 82 4.41 -4.52 -7.79
CA THR A 82 5.76 -4.93 -8.18
C THR A 82 5.80 -5.63 -9.54
N ILE A 83 4.98 -6.67 -9.73
CA ILE A 83 5.02 -7.53 -10.92
C ILE A 83 4.65 -6.77 -12.20
N PRO A 84 3.53 -6.02 -12.27
CA PRO A 84 3.22 -5.22 -13.44
C PRO A 84 4.31 -4.22 -13.84
N PHE A 85 5.00 -3.62 -12.87
CA PHE A 85 6.11 -2.71 -13.16
C PHE A 85 7.34 -3.46 -13.66
N ALA A 86 7.71 -4.56 -13.03
CA ALA A 86 8.87 -5.37 -13.41
C ALA A 86 8.79 -5.91 -14.85
N GLN A 87 7.58 -6.09 -15.39
CA GLN A 87 7.39 -6.48 -16.79
C GLN A 87 7.78 -5.39 -17.81
N HIS A 88 8.00 -4.15 -17.38
CA HIS A 88 8.18 -3.02 -18.28
C HIS A 88 9.44 -2.19 -18.02
N ILE A 89 10.06 -2.33 -16.87
CA ILE A 89 11.24 -1.56 -16.47
C ILE A 89 12.42 -2.49 -16.17
N LYS A 90 13.62 -1.92 -16.05
CA LYS A 90 14.87 -2.66 -15.86
C LYS A 90 14.88 -3.53 -14.61
N SER A 91 14.43 -2.98 -13.47
CA SER A 91 14.46 -3.68 -12.19
C SER A 91 13.51 -3.08 -11.17
N VAL A 92 12.98 -3.93 -10.31
CA VAL A 92 12.22 -3.53 -9.12
C VAL A 92 12.90 -4.10 -7.88
N THR A 93 13.15 -3.25 -6.88
CA THR A 93 13.49 -3.68 -5.53
C THR A 93 12.22 -3.61 -4.69
N ALA A 94 11.80 -4.76 -4.15
CA ALA A 94 10.59 -4.93 -3.38
C ALA A 94 10.93 -5.07 -1.89
N ILE A 95 10.45 -4.17 -1.05
CA ILE A 95 10.58 -4.25 0.41
C ILE A 95 9.29 -4.83 0.97
N GLU A 96 9.37 -5.98 1.63
CA GLU A 96 8.23 -6.66 2.22
C GLU A 96 8.65 -7.47 3.45
N PRO A 97 8.21 -7.09 4.67
CA PRO A 97 8.62 -7.79 5.89
C PRO A 97 7.87 -9.09 6.16
N SER A 98 6.68 -9.30 5.56
CA SER A 98 5.88 -10.51 5.77
C SER A 98 6.44 -11.67 4.95
N LYS A 99 6.84 -12.75 5.64
CA LYS A 99 7.37 -13.97 5.00
C LYS A 99 6.35 -14.64 4.10
N GLY A 100 5.09 -14.65 4.52
CA GLY A 100 3.99 -15.19 3.72
C GLY A 100 3.81 -14.40 2.42
N MET A 101 3.83 -13.06 2.48
CA MET A 101 3.76 -12.20 1.30
C MET A 101 4.95 -12.39 0.37
N VAL A 102 6.18 -12.45 0.93
CA VAL A 102 7.40 -12.71 0.16
C VAL A 102 7.36 -14.06 -0.56
N ALA A 103 6.91 -15.12 0.12
CA ALA A 103 6.77 -16.44 -0.49
C ALA A 103 5.85 -16.40 -1.71
N VAL A 104 4.67 -15.79 -1.55
CA VAL A 104 3.68 -15.65 -2.62
C VAL A 104 4.17 -14.71 -3.73
N LEU A 105 4.87 -13.62 -3.41
CA LEU A 105 5.50 -12.76 -4.42
C LEU A 105 6.48 -13.54 -5.31
N LYS A 106 7.32 -14.38 -4.70
CA LYS A 106 8.28 -15.25 -5.44
C LYS A 106 7.56 -16.24 -6.35
N GLU A 107 6.48 -16.86 -5.88
CA GLU A 107 5.65 -17.75 -6.70
C GLU A 107 5.02 -17.03 -7.87
N ASN A 108 4.38 -15.89 -7.62
CA ASN A 108 3.72 -15.09 -8.64
C ASN A 108 4.72 -14.59 -9.71
N ALA A 109 5.90 -14.13 -9.30
CA ALA A 109 6.95 -13.71 -10.21
C ALA A 109 7.43 -14.86 -11.10
N LYS A 110 7.62 -16.06 -10.51
CA LYS A 110 8.00 -17.27 -11.24
C LYS A 110 6.95 -17.69 -12.25
N GLU A 111 5.67 -17.71 -11.86
CA GLU A 111 4.56 -18.07 -12.77
C GLU A 111 4.48 -17.15 -13.99
N LEU A 112 4.82 -15.88 -13.82
CA LEU A 112 4.78 -14.87 -14.87
C LEU A 112 6.13 -14.66 -15.59
N ASN A 113 7.14 -15.49 -15.27
CA ASN A 113 8.52 -15.39 -15.81
C ASN A 113 9.14 -14.00 -15.61
N VAL A 114 8.93 -13.40 -14.43
CA VAL A 114 9.50 -12.12 -14.04
C VAL A 114 10.71 -12.38 -13.15
N GLU A 115 11.92 -12.04 -13.62
CA GLU A 115 13.19 -12.37 -12.97
C GLU A 115 13.96 -11.15 -12.44
N ASN A 116 13.49 -9.95 -12.74
CA ASN A 116 14.16 -8.68 -12.42
C ASN A 116 13.64 -8.02 -11.13
N ILE A 117 13.16 -8.83 -10.16
CA ILE A 117 12.73 -8.38 -8.85
C ILE A 117 13.77 -8.77 -7.81
N ASN A 118 14.32 -7.77 -7.10
CA ASN A 118 15.14 -7.98 -5.92
C ASN A 118 14.27 -7.79 -4.66
N ILE A 119 14.20 -8.79 -3.78
CA ILE A 119 13.34 -8.77 -2.59
C ILE A 119 14.18 -8.55 -1.35
N ILE A 120 13.82 -7.55 -0.56
CA ILE A 120 14.40 -7.24 0.75
C ILE A 120 13.33 -7.53 1.81
N GLU A 121 13.56 -8.59 2.60
CA GLU A 121 12.65 -9.09 3.63
C GLU A 121 12.90 -8.36 4.96
N GLU A 122 12.68 -7.03 4.95
CA GLU A 122 12.93 -6.14 6.09
C GLU A 122 11.83 -5.09 6.22
N LEU A 123 11.74 -4.46 7.38
CA LEU A 123 10.92 -3.28 7.58
C LEU A 123 11.62 -2.06 6.96
N VAL A 124 10.87 -1.19 6.29
CA VAL A 124 11.43 0.00 5.62
C VAL A 124 12.17 0.94 6.59
N GLN A 125 11.78 0.98 7.86
CA GLN A 125 12.47 1.78 8.87
C GLN A 125 13.85 1.24 9.26
N ASP A 126 14.12 -0.04 8.99
CA ASP A 126 15.41 -0.70 9.31
C ASP A 126 16.43 -0.54 8.18
N LEU A 127 15.99 -0.03 7.03
CA LEU A 127 16.86 0.27 5.89
C LEU A 127 17.78 1.46 6.16
N PRO A 128 18.94 1.54 5.47
CA PRO A 128 19.85 2.68 5.60
C PRO A 128 19.16 4.02 5.41
N GLN A 129 19.37 4.94 6.36
CA GLN A 129 18.76 6.29 6.36
C GLN A 129 19.72 7.36 5.81
N ASP A 130 20.87 6.94 5.31
CA ASP A 130 21.99 7.83 4.93
C ASP A 130 21.93 8.34 3.49
N GLY A 131 20.91 7.92 2.72
CA GLY A 131 20.78 8.32 1.32
C GLY A 131 21.92 7.78 0.44
N SER A 132 22.45 6.59 0.77
CA SER A 132 23.55 5.96 0.02
C SER A 132 23.31 6.03 -1.49
N PRO A 133 24.30 6.48 -2.29
CA PRO A 133 24.17 6.56 -3.74
C PRO A 133 23.85 5.23 -4.40
N ASP A 134 24.21 4.12 -3.76
CA ASP A 134 23.96 2.76 -4.25
C ASP A 134 22.52 2.29 -3.99
N PHE A 135 21.75 3.03 -3.17
CA PHE A 135 20.36 2.73 -2.85
C PHE A 135 19.44 3.87 -3.29
N GLN A 136 19.47 4.17 -4.58
CA GLN A 136 18.64 5.18 -5.21
C GLN A 136 17.97 4.66 -6.48
N PHE A 137 16.72 5.08 -6.70
CA PHE A 137 15.81 4.58 -7.73
C PHE A 137 15.19 5.72 -8.54
N ASP A 138 14.84 5.46 -9.79
CA ASP A 138 14.19 6.44 -10.64
C ASP A 138 12.74 6.70 -10.18
N LEU A 139 12.08 5.67 -9.62
CA LEU A 139 10.78 5.76 -8.96
C LEU A 139 10.85 5.10 -7.58
N VAL A 140 10.40 5.80 -6.55
CA VAL A 140 10.12 5.21 -5.23
C VAL A 140 8.63 5.23 -5.00
N ALA A 141 8.03 4.07 -4.78
CA ALA A 141 6.60 3.93 -4.62
C ALA A 141 6.20 3.30 -3.29
N ILE A 142 5.08 3.72 -2.76
CA ILE A 142 4.39 3.10 -1.64
C ILE A 142 2.91 2.98 -1.98
N SER A 143 2.38 1.76 -1.90
CA SER A 143 1.04 1.47 -2.38
C SER A 143 0.17 0.85 -1.29
N LEU A 144 -0.85 1.60 -0.83
CA LEU A 144 -1.84 1.15 0.15
C LEU A 144 -1.25 0.70 1.51
N VAL A 145 -0.09 1.25 1.90
CA VAL A 145 0.66 0.87 3.11
C VAL A 145 0.85 2.03 4.08
N LEU A 146 0.77 3.29 3.63
CA LEU A 146 1.05 4.45 4.48
C LEU A 146 0.22 4.50 5.76
N TRP A 147 -1.00 4.00 5.73
CA TRP A 147 -1.89 3.94 6.89
C TRP A 147 -1.35 3.10 8.06
N MET A 148 -0.32 2.28 7.83
CA MET A 148 0.35 1.47 8.85
C MET A 148 1.36 2.27 9.69
N PHE A 149 1.67 3.50 9.31
CA PHE A 149 2.64 4.33 10.02
C PHE A 149 1.94 5.39 10.87
N SER A 150 2.24 5.41 12.17
CA SER A 150 1.72 6.42 13.10
C SER A 150 2.24 7.82 12.78
N ASP A 151 3.47 7.91 12.27
CA ASP A 151 4.06 9.14 11.76
C ASP A 151 4.50 8.88 10.31
N VAL A 152 3.75 9.46 9.37
CA VAL A 152 3.98 9.24 7.93
C VAL A 152 5.09 10.13 7.38
N TRP A 153 5.34 11.29 8.00
CA TRP A 153 6.27 12.26 7.43
C TRP A 153 7.70 11.74 7.30
N PRO A 154 8.30 11.06 8.28
CA PRO A 154 9.61 10.43 8.12
C PRO A 154 9.66 9.43 6.95
N ARG A 155 8.55 8.75 6.66
CA ARG A 155 8.48 7.81 5.52
C ARG A 155 8.49 8.55 4.19
N ILE A 156 7.79 9.68 4.09
CA ILE A 156 7.83 10.54 2.90
C ILE A 156 9.24 11.07 2.65
N LEU A 157 9.91 11.57 3.70
CA LEU A 157 11.30 12.03 3.58
C LEU A 157 12.26 10.91 3.17
N GLN A 158 12.07 9.72 3.71
CA GLN A 158 12.87 8.54 3.33
C GLN A 158 12.65 8.15 1.85
N MET A 159 11.41 8.19 1.37
CA MET A 159 11.13 7.99 -0.05
C MET A 159 11.85 9.01 -0.93
N GLU A 160 11.83 10.28 -0.53
CA GLU A 160 12.52 11.35 -1.24
C GLU A 160 14.04 11.13 -1.26
N GLN A 161 14.65 10.63 -0.17
CA GLN A 161 16.06 10.29 -0.09
C GLN A 161 16.45 9.14 -1.04
N TYR A 162 15.57 8.16 -1.22
CA TYR A 162 15.83 7.01 -2.09
C TYR A 162 15.52 7.32 -3.56
N SER A 163 14.92 8.47 -3.86
CA SER A 163 14.49 8.82 -5.22
C SER A 163 15.50 9.71 -5.94
N LYS A 164 15.86 9.31 -7.15
CA LYS A 164 16.57 10.16 -8.12
C LYS A 164 15.61 11.06 -8.92
N GLY A 165 14.33 10.71 -8.97
CA GLY A 165 13.37 11.36 -9.86
C GLY A 165 11.99 11.54 -9.25
N TYR A 166 11.27 10.45 -9.02
CA TYR A 166 9.87 10.50 -8.67
C TYR A 166 9.54 9.68 -7.43
N CYS A 167 8.60 10.21 -6.63
CA CYS A 167 7.92 9.46 -5.57
C CYS A 167 6.46 9.29 -5.96
N ALA A 168 5.92 8.08 -5.83
CA ALA A 168 4.52 7.78 -6.05
C ALA A 168 3.87 7.23 -4.78
N ILE A 169 2.76 7.81 -4.40
CA ILE A 169 1.95 7.37 -3.27
C ILE A 169 0.59 6.95 -3.79
N VAL A 170 0.22 5.69 -3.56
CA VAL A 170 -1.10 5.19 -3.89
C VAL A 170 -1.89 5.02 -2.59
N ALA A 171 -2.96 5.79 -2.49
CA ALA A 171 -3.89 5.76 -1.36
C ALA A 171 -5.29 5.38 -1.83
N SER A 172 -6.04 4.71 -0.98
CA SER A 172 -7.44 4.42 -1.23
C SER A 172 -8.26 5.69 -1.09
N ILE A 173 -9.21 5.87 -2.00
CA ILE A 173 -10.27 6.85 -1.84
C ILE A 173 -11.61 6.12 -1.87
N PRO A 174 -12.62 6.53 -1.07
CA PRO A 174 -13.92 5.92 -1.13
C PRO A 174 -14.55 6.09 -2.50
N ASP A 175 -15.38 5.14 -2.88
CA ASP A 175 -16.22 5.30 -4.06
C ASP A 175 -17.17 6.48 -3.86
N TRP A 176 -16.80 7.62 -4.45
CA TRP A 176 -17.63 8.84 -4.41
C TRP A 176 -19.00 8.65 -5.07
N LYS A 177 -19.15 7.63 -5.93
CA LYS A 177 -20.42 7.24 -6.55
C LYS A 177 -21.31 6.47 -5.58
N ASN A 178 -20.72 5.84 -4.57
CA ASN A 178 -21.42 5.09 -3.52
C ASN A 178 -20.97 5.52 -2.11
N PRO A 179 -21.31 6.75 -1.68
CA PRO A 179 -20.85 7.31 -0.41
C PRO A 179 -21.33 6.53 0.84
N ARG A 180 -22.25 5.57 0.69
CA ARG A 180 -22.70 4.71 1.80
C ARG A 180 -21.70 3.61 2.14
N GLU A 181 -20.85 3.23 1.20
CA GLU A 181 -19.80 2.22 1.39
C GLU A 181 -18.45 2.86 1.73
N ALA A 182 -18.36 4.19 1.60
CA ALA A 182 -17.14 4.91 1.94
C ALA A 182 -16.88 4.88 3.45
N SER A 183 -15.77 4.30 3.85
CA SER A 183 -15.24 4.52 5.19
C SER A 183 -14.91 6.00 5.35
N LYS A 184 -15.36 6.62 6.44
CA LYS A 184 -15.00 8.03 6.73
C LYS A 184 -13.49 8.22 6.89
N SER A 185 -12.76 7.15 7.26
CA SER A 185 -11.31 7.17 7.42
C SER A 185 -10.56 7.32 6.08
N ASP A 186 -11.03 6.68 5.02
CA ASP A 186 -10.31 6.65 3.74
C ASP A 186 -10.29 8.03 3.05
N VAL A 187 -11.39 8.76 3.10
CA VAL A 187 -11.45 10.16 2.60
C VAL A 187 -10.45 11.03 3.36
N GLN A 188 -10.42 10.86 4.68
CA GLN A 188 -9.58 11.69 5.54
C GLN A 188 -8.09 11.46 5.26
N GLU A 189 -7.64 10.22 5.04
CA GLU A 189 -6.22 9.92 4.79
C GLU A 189 -5.68 10.60 3.54
N PHE A 190 -6.38 10.47 2.42
CA PHE A 190 -5.97 11.15 1.20
C PHE A 190 -5.92 12.68 1.39
N GLN A 191 -6.96 13.26 2.00
CA GLN A 191 -7.04 14.69 2.24
C GLN A 191 -5.94 15.19 3.16
N ILE A 192 -5.67 14.46 4.26
CA ILE A 192 -4.60 14.79 5.20
C ILE A 192 -3.26 14.75 4.49
N LEU A 193 -2.96 13.66 3.80
CA LEU A 193 -1.69 13.46 3.10
C LEU A 193 -1.46 14.53 2.03
N TYR A 194 -2.47 14.80 1.19
CA TYR A 194 -2.37 15.80 0.14
C TYR A 194 -2.07 17.20 0.70
N ASN A 195 -2.81 17.61 1.73
CA ASN A 195 -2.60 18.92 2.35
C ASN A 195 -1.29 18.99 3.14
N MET A 196 -0.86 17.89 3.76
CA MET A 196 0.45 17.79 4.41
C MET A 196 1.57 18.04 3.39
N LEU A 197 1.53 17.41 2.23
CA LEU A 197 2.49 17.62 1.14
C LEU A 197 2.50 19.07 0.67
N LEU A 198 1.33 19.66 0.41
CA LEU A 198 1.22 21.06 0.01
C LEU A 198 1.79 22.01 1.05
N SER A 199 1.52 21.77 2.35
CA SER A 199 2.03 22.63 3.45
C SER A 199 3.55 22.63 3.54
N GLN A 200 4.20 21.61 2.97
CA GLN A 200 5.66 21.47 2.92
C GLN A 200 6.25 21.79 1.53
N GLY A 201 5.49 22.50 0.70
CA GLY A 201 5.93 22.97 -0.62
C GLY A 201 6.03 21.89 -1.68
N ARG A 202 5.47 20.69 -1.47
CA ARG A 202 5.33 19.66 -2.50
C ARG A 202 4.04 19.92 -3.26
N SER A 203 4.09 19.79 -4.57
CA SER A 203 2.92 19.96 -5.46
C SER A 203 2.65 18.64 -6.20
N PRO A 204 2.00 17.67 -5.57
CA PRO A 204 1.80 16.37 -6.18
C PRO A 204 0.78 16.45 -7.32
N ASN A 205 1.08 15.74 -8.41
CA ASN A 205 0.08 15.42 -9.41
C ASN A 205 -0.84 14.33 -8.87
N VAL A 206 -2.15 14.48 -9.08
CA VAL A 206 -3.14 13.52 -8.61
C VAL A 206 -3.87 12.90 -9.79
N SER A 207 -3.94 11.58 -9.79
CA SER A 207 -4.74 10.80 -10.74
C SER A 207 -5.66 9.86 -9.98
N ILE A 208 -6.91 9.74 -10.40
CA ILE A 208 -7.86 8.78 -9.85
C ILE A 208 -7.89 7.57 -10.78
N ILE A 209 -7.72 6.39 -10.22
CA ILE A 209 -7.66 5.13 -10.96
C ILE A 209 -8.75 4.20 -10.45
N ASP A 210 -9.70 3.87 -11.32
CA ASP A 210 -10.68 2.81 -11.08
C ASP A 210 -10.09 1.47 -11.49
N TYR A 211 -10.06 0.50 -10.61
CA TYR A 211 -9.54 -0.83 -10.90
C TYR A 211 -10.52 -1.93 -10.51
N ARG A 212 -10.39 -3.10 -11.16
CA ARG A 212 -11.21 -4.26 -10.87
C ARG A 212 -10.77 -4.93 -9.58
N CYS A 213 -11.73 -5.27 -8.72
CA CYS A 213 -11.51 -5.95 -7.46
C CYS A 213 -12.66 -6.94 -7.21
N GLU A 214 -12.73 -7.95 -8.09
CA GLU A 214 -13.73 -9.01 -8.00
C GLU A 214 -13.12 -10.24 -7.32
N ARG A 215 -13.90 -10.94 -6.52
CA ARG A 215 -13.54 -12.22 -5.92
C ARG A 215 -14.77 -13.14 -5.84
N THR A 216 -14.54 -14.43 -5.67
CA THR A 216 -15.62 -15.36 -5.44
C THR A 216 -16.28 -15.14 -4.06
N VAL A 217 -17.48 -15.65 -3.88
CA VAL A 217 -18.16 -15.57 -2.57
C VAL A 217 -17.37 -16.35 -1.52
N GLU A 218 -16.82 -17.49 -1.90
CA GLU A 218 -15.99 -18.33 -1.05
C GLU A 218 -14.74 -17.61 -0.58
N ASP A 219 -14.01 -16.96 -1.49
CA ASP A 219 -12.79 -16.18 -1.15
C ASP A 219 -13.14 -14.97 -0.26
N GLU A 220 -14.29 -14.33 -0.49
CA GLU A 220 -14.75 -13.23 0.36
C GLU A 220 -15.09 -13.70 1.77
N ILE A 221 -15.73 -14.87 1.91
CA ILE A 221 -16.02 -15.46 3.23
C ILE A 221 -14.72 -15.74 3.98
N GLU A 222 -13.74 -16.39 3.36
CA GLU A 222 -12.46 -16.69 4.00
C GLU A 222 -11.70 -15.40 4.39
N CYS A 223 -11.70 -14.41 3.52
CA CYS A 223 -11.16 -13.10 3.81
C CYS A 223 -11.79 -12.47 5.06
N ARG A 224 -13.12 -12.48 5.14
CA ARG A 224 -13.87 -11.93 6.28
C ARG A 224 -13.61 -12.68 7.58
N LYS A 225 -13.40 -13.98 7.54
CA LYS A 225 -12.99 -14.76 8.73
C LYS A 225 -11.65 -14.29 9.29
N ILE A 226 -10.64 -14.16 8.44
CA ILE A 226 -9.31 -13.70 8.83
C ILE A 226 -9.39 -12.27 9.40
N ILE A 227 -10.17 -11.39 8.78
CA ILE A 227 -10.39 -10.04 9.27
C ILE A 227 -11.09 -10.07 10.63
N TYR A 228 -12.12 -10.91 10.79
CA TYR A 228 -12.83 -11.05 12.07
C TYR A 228 -11.88 -11.46 13.19
N GLU A 229 -11.05 -12.48 12.97
CA GLU A 229 -10.06 -12.95 13.95
C GLU A 229 -9.08 -11.85 14.36
N GLN A 230 -8.66 -11.01 13.41
CA GLN A 230 -7.75 -9.89 13.69
C GLN A 230 -8.35 -8.84 14.63
N TYR A 231 -9.65 -8.56 14.49
CA TYR A 231 -10.31 -7.49 15.25
C TYR A 231 -10.99 -7.97 16.53
N TYR A 232 -11.48 -9.21 16.54
CA TYR A 232 -12.37 -9.72 17.58
C TYR A 232 -11.84 -10.97 18.30
N GLY A 233 -10.75 -11.58 17.80
CA GLY A 233 -10.20 -12.82 18.33
C GLY A 233 -10.86 -14.07 17.71
N ASP A 234 -10.88 -15.18 18.44
CA ASP A 234 -11.33 -16.48 17.92
C ASP A 234 -12.70 -16.43 17.24
N LEU A 235 -12.80 -17.06 16.07
CA LEU A 235 -14.04 -17.14 15.31
C LEU A 235 -15.06 -18.03 16.01
N THR A 236 -16.17 -17.45 16.44
CA THR A 236 -17.28 -18.20 17.03
C THR A 236 -18.23 -18.75 15.97
N PRO A 237 -18.97 -19.86 16.25
CA PRO A 237 -19.97 -20.39 15.30
C PRO A 237 -21.03 -19.35 14.89
N ALA A 238 -21.44 -18.49 15.81
CA ALA A 238 -22.39 -17.42 15.51
C ALA A 238 -21.82 -16.34 14.59
N ALA A 239 -20.55 -15.99 14.75
CA ALA A 239 -19.86 -15.06 13.85
C ALA A 239 -19.66 -15.66 12.47
N GLU A 240 -19.29 -16.94 12.40
CA GLU A 240 -19.14 -17.64 11.11
C GLU A 240 -20.47 -17.69 10.33
N GLU A 241 -21.58 -17.91 11.01
CA GLU A 241 -22.91 -17.88 10.36
C GLU A 241 -23.28 -16.47 9.86
N GLN A 242 -22.87 -15.42 10.57
CA GLN A 242 -23.11 -14.04 10.12
C GLN A 242 -22.22 -13.65 8.92
N ILE A 243 -21.00 -14.13 8.87
CA ILE A 243 -20.07 -13.86 7.75
C ILE A 243 -20.59 -14.48 6.44
N LYS A 244 -21.29 -15.62 6.52
CA LYS A 244 -21.86 -16.33 5.36
C LYS A 244 -23.16 -15.71 4.81
N LYS A 245 -23.73 -14.76 5.52
CA LYS A 245 -24.94 -14.02 5.09
C LYS A 245 -24.59 -12.75 4.35
#